data_cd1b4a7dc42855fd8a62a080daaea5fd
#
_entry.id   cd1b4a7dc42855fd8a62a080daaea5fd
#
_cell.length_a   1.000
_cell.length_b   1.000
_cell.length_c   1.000
_cell.angle_alpha   90.00
_cell.angle_beta   90.00
_cell.angle_gamma   90.00
#
_symmetry.space_group_name_H-M   'P 1'
#
loop_
_entity.id
_entity.type
_entity.pdbx_description
1 polymer ?
#
loop_
_entity_poly.entity_id
_entity_poly.type
_entity_poly.pdbx_seq_one_letter_code
_entity_poly.pdbx_strand_id
1 'polypeptide(L)'
;MNTEYVYLGQNEYLGDALKSKYGKDCIPSSVILDKTLTGIGATFTEIHTKRNSIIIEPNVPVIVGKCQKESNCLGVYSETTVSEIKKYLNNDAIKYKKILTTPEGFKKIRKAAGNSYNQIQQTYFCLFDECEKLTQDCDYRAAITQPVYDFFEFKEKAFVSATPLNVSHPEFENQDFIRLKVEPLFDYRKNLHLIITNSYERTVREELERLKGSPCVCIFLNSITGINALVNSLNLKEESRIYCSEDGVKKLKECGFDNAVSSINYPLAKYNIFTSRFYSAVDIDLNVKPDILILTNLNQAHHTMVDPYTEAIQIQGRFRTKFEDGHTYNSLTHITNTQDLEVLSDEEVTQMIDEYTITYRELLQRYHSATDEARKKGLKQQLKRICEDYLLDERMNIDYFGIDNKYNEERVKRYYSSGESIRQAYEATEFFNVEYEERRQAVGEDDIFRIKYAPSEKVRIQRLAFALQQLDLQCSQNENINKSFFIDLLRNCYEYADLLIEMKEAVPIGFAHIASFGGASRKEIEKIVADSRNEKRRFSKEVIQDIYNVFQKHISQKIAKEECKEIVGEIYKKHNILHNQKDIKAKVSQQTIGEYFKVAPQNSEKPNKWRIEYLLPQFEELIKE
;
A
#
# COMPACT_ATOMS: atom_id res chain seq x y z
N MET A 1 4.49 21.75 21.09
CA MET A 1 5.21 20.95 22.12
C MET A 1 6.73 21.18 21.96
N ASN A 2 7.46 21.50 23.05
CA ASN A 2 8.92 21.68 23.04
C ASN A 2 9.63 20.32 23.05
N THR A 3 10.81 20.23 22.41
CA THR A 3 11.63 19.02 22.39
C THR A 3 12.89 19.20 23.25
N GLU A 4 13.13 18.27 24.17
CA GLU A 4 14.37 18.15 24.91
C GLU A 4 15.10 16.86 24.54
N TYR A 5 16.41 16.81 24.72
CA TYR A 5 17.25 15.68 24.35
C TYR A 5 17.90 15.01 25.57
N VAL A 6 17.97 13.68 25.52
CA VAL A 6 18.73 12.83 26.43
C VAL A 6 19.74 12.05 25.61
N TYR A 7 21.01 12.15 25.92
CA TYR A 7 22.08 11.48 25.17
C TYR A 7 22.31 10.07 25.71
N LEU A 8 22.42 9.09 24.82
CA LEU A 8 22.60 7.67 25.16
C LEU A 8 23.93 7.15 24.60
N GLY A 9 24.80 6.68 25.48
CA GLY A 9 26.06 6.01 25.10
C GLY A 9 25.85 4.58 24.60
N GLN A 10 26.84 4.02 23.89
CA GLN A 10 26.73 2.73 23.19
C GLN A 10 26.34 1.53 24.05
N ASN A 11 26.68 1.50 25.33
CA ASN A 11 26.40 0.40 26.25
C ASN A 11 25.56 0.84 27.46
N GLU A 12 24.87 1.97 27.32
CA GLU A 12 24.00 2.50 28.35
C GLU A 12 22.55 2.10 28.11
N TYR A 13 21.79 2.02 29.19
CA TYR A 13 20.35 1.91 29.17
C TYR A 13 19.70 3.25 29.47
N LEU A 14 18.42 3.37 29.19
CA LEU A 14 17.65 4.61 29.39
C LEU A 14 17.78 5.15 30.82
N GLY A 15 17.77 4.27 31.84
CA GLY A 15 17.94 4.68 33.24
C GLY A 15 19.26 5.40 33.51
N ASP A 16 20.34 4.97 32.86
CA ASP A 16 21.68 5.59 32.99
C ASP A 16 21.67 6.99 32.35
N ALA A 17 21.11 7.10 31.15
CA ALA A 17 20.99 8.37 30.43
C ALA A 17 20.11 9.38 31.19
N LEU A 18 18.98 8.95 31.74
CA LEU A 18 18.11 9.79 32.57
C LEU A 18 18.79 10.24 33.85
N LYS A 19 19.55 9.35 34.50
CA LYS A 19 20.34 9.67 35.70
C LYS A 19 21.42 10.70 35.38
N SER A 20 22.09 10.59 34.25
CA SER A 20 23.08 11.56 33.80
C SER A 20 22.47 12.96 33.61
N LYS A 21 21.28 13.05 33.02
CA LYS A 21 20.61 14.33 32.76
C LYS A 21 19.88 14.93 33.98
N TYR A 22 19.13 14.10 34.69
CA TYR A 22 18.20 14.57 35.76
C TYR A 22 18.63 14.18 37.19
N GLY A 23 19.75 13.46 37.35
CA GLY A 23 20.19 12.93 38.64
C GLY A 23 19.33 11.79 39.20
N LYS A 24 18.36 11.29 38.43
CA LYS A 24 17.44 10.22 38.81
C LYS A 24 17.28 9.24 37.63
N ASP A 25 17.24 7.95 37.95
CA ASP A 25 17.07 6.84 37.02
C ASP A 25 15.59 6.51 36.78
N CYS A 26 14.75 7.51 36.62
CA CYS A 26 13.30 7.35 36.41
C CYS A 26 12.79 8.22 35.29
N ILE A 27 11.72 7.76 34.62
CA ILE A 27 11.06 8.50 33.56
C ILE A 27 10.41 9.76 34.17
N PRO A 28 10.68 10.96 33.63
CA PRO A 28 10.03 12.20 34.08
C PRO A 28 8.52 12.20 33.83
N SER A 29 7.80 13.05 34.57
CA SER A 29 6.36 13.26 34.34
C SER A 29 6.12 14.28 33.22
N SER A 30 4.92 14.22 32.62
CA SER A 30 4.46 15.08 31.53
C SER A 30 5.41 15.09 30.33
N VAL A 31 5.87 13.91 29.94
CA VAL A 31 6.69 13.73 28.73
C VAL A 31 6.08 12.72 27.75
N ILE A 32 6.31 12.97 26.47
CA ILE A 32 6.26 11.94 25.44
C ILE A 32 7.71 11.53 25.21
N LEU A 33 8.10 10.38 25.76
CA LEU A 33 9.46 9.86 25.64
C LEU A 33 9.64 9.14 24.30
N ASP A 34 10.37 9.78 23.42
CA ASP A 34 10.83 9.21 22.15
C ASP A 34 12.13 8.45 22.39
N LYS A 35 12.03 7.13 22.46
CA LYS A 35 13.19 6.26 22.73
C LYS A 35 14.17 6.21 21.56
N THR A 36 13.79 6.61 20.34
CA THR A 36 14.55 6.45 19.08
C THR A 36 14.91 4.99 18.79
N LEU A 37 15.37 4.27 19.80
CA LEU A 37 15.76 2.87 19.73
C LEU A 37 14.80 1.97 20.50
N THR A 38 14.53 0.80 19.93
CA THR A 38 13.82 -0.27 20.65
C THR A 38 14.77 -0.93 21.67
N GLY A 39 14.21 -1.43 22.78
CA GLY A 39 14.98 -2.26 23.73
C GLY A 39 15.96 -1.53 24.65
N ILE A 40 15.93 -0.21 24.74
CA ILE A 40 16.79 0.56 25.67
C ILE A 40 16.30 0.54 27.12
N GLY A 41 15.25 -0.22 27.43
CA GLY A 41 14.86 -0.52 28.80
C GLY A 41 13.88 0.46 29.45
N ALA A 42 13.00 1.15 28.72
CA ALA A 42 12.06 2.09 29.31
C ALA A 42 11.10 1.46 30.33
N THR A 43 10.42 0.38 29.98
CA THR A 43 9.54 -0.36 30.90
C THR A 43 10.33 -1.00 32.04
N PHE A 44 11.53 -1.52 31.75
CA PHE A 44 12.42 -2.05 32.77
C PHE A 44 12.81 -0.98 33.79
N THR A 45 13.21 0.21 33.34
CA THR A 45 13.52 1.36 34.20
C THR A 45 12.33 1.70 35.10
N GLU A 46 11.08 1.75 34.56
CA GLU A 46 9.92 2.08 35.37
C GLU A 46 9.57 0.97 36.38
N ILE A 47 9.69 -0.30 36.02
CA ILE A 47 9.46 -1.42 36.93
C ILE A 47 10.41 -1.36 38.16
N HIS A 48 11.67 -0.97 37.95
CA HIS A 48 12.68 -0.91 38.98
C HIS A 48 12.73 0.42 39.76
N THR A 49 12.01 1.44 39.26
CA THR A 49 11.91 2.74 39.95
C THR A 49 11.19 2.60 41.29
N LYS A 50 11.68 3.31 42.32
CA LYS A 50 11.15 3.28 43.70
C LYS A 50 9.89 4.13 43.87
N ARG A 51 8.85 3.86 43.06
CA ARG A 51 7.49 4.45 43.13
C ARG A 51 6.44 3.42 42.75
N ASN A 52 5.20 3.66 43.12
CA ASN A 52 4.07 2.88 42.61
C ASN A 52 3.80 3.27 41.15
N SER A 53 3.48 2.29 40.29
CA SER A 53 3.24 2.56 38.88
C SER A 53 2.13 1.70 38.30
N ILE A 54 1.38 2.29 37.36
CA ILE A 54 0.49 1.58 36.44
C ILE A 54 1.11 1.74 35.07
N ILE A 55 1.41 0.64 34.41
CA ILE A 55 2.04 0.59 33.08
C ILE A 55 1.02 -0.02 32.13
N ILE A 56 0.58 0.77 31.15
CA ILE A 56 -0.37 0.32 30.14
C ILE A 56 0.45 -0.21 28.95
N GLU A 57 0.26 -1.48 28.65
CA GLU A 57 0.95 -2.21 27.59
C GLU A 57 -0.07 -2.71 26.57
N PRO A 58 0.16 -2.56 25.26
CA PRO A 58 -0.82 -2.95 24.26
C PRO A 58 -1.09 -4.46 24.20
N ASN A 59 -0.13 -5.32 24.63
CA ASN A 59 -0.16 -6.75 24.40
C ASN A 59 0.00 -7.61 25.67
N VAL A 60 -0.88 -8.62 25.83
CA VAL A 60 -0.88 -9.55 26.96
C VAL A 60 0.45 -10.33 27.11
N PRO A 61 1.08 -10.89 26.05
CA PRO A 61 2.32 -11.65 26.20
C PRO A 61 3.45 -10.86 26.87
N VAL A 62 3.53 -9.55 26.62
CA VAL A 62 4.52 -8.67 27.25
C VAL A 62 4.28 -8.55 28.75
N ILE A 63 3.00 -8.35 29.14
CA ILE A 63 2.59 -8.26 30.55
C ILE A 63 2.96 -9.55 31.29
N VAL A 64 2.59 -10.70 30.72
CA VAL A 64 2.86 -12.01 31.32
C VAL A 64 4.37 -12.23 31.46
N GLY A 65 5.15 -12.00 30.40
CA GLY A 65 6.58 -12.21 30.40
C GLY A 65 7.33 -11.31 31.41
N LYS A 66 6.90 -10.06 31.59
CA LYS A 66 7.48 -9.13 32.57
C LYS A 66 7.08 -9.50 34.01
N CYS A 67 5.78 -9.79 34.26
CA CYS A 67 5.29 -10.12 35.58
C CYS A 67 5.82 -11.48 36.12
N GLN A 68 6.18 -12.42 35.27
CA GLN A 68 6.81 -13.66 35.67
C GLN A 68 8.22 -13.47 36.25
N LYS A 69 8.93 -12.42 35.85
CA LYS A 69 10.30 -12.13 36.28
C LYS A 69 10.36 -11.24 37.52
N GLU A 70 9.27 -10.58 37.90
CA GLU A 70 9.24 -9.53 38.92
C GLU A 70 8.17 -9.81 39.98
N SER A 71 8.61 -10.06 41.22
CA SER A 71 7.72 -10.43 42.35
C SER A 71 6.77 -9.31 42.81
N ASN A 72 7.09 -8.06 42.50
CA ASN A 72 6.28 -6.89 42.85
C ASN A 72 5.31 -6.46 41.74
N CYS A 73 5.19 -7.24 40.64
CA CYS A 73 4.33 -6.95 39.52
C CYS A 73 3.02 -7.74 39.56
N LEU A 74 1.92 -7.07 39.17
CA LEU A 74 0.63 -7.69 38.88
C LEU A 74 0.23 -7.44 37.42
N GLY A 75 -0.01 -8.50 36.65
CA GLY A 75 -0.60 -8.40 35.31
C GLY A 75 -2.12 -8.30 35.38
N VAL A 76 -2.71 -7.33 34.66
CA VAL A 76 -4.16 -7.10 34.60
C VAL A 76 -4.64 -7.13 33.15
N TYR A 77 -5.31 -8.22 32.77
CA TYR A 77 -5.86 -8.47 31.44
C TYR A 77 -7.19 -9.27 31.53
N SER A 78 -7.65 -9.89 30.45
CA SER A 78 -8.96 -10.55 30.39
C SER A 78 -9.24 -11.53 31.55
N GLU A 79 -8.25 -12.32 31.93
CA GLU A 79 -8.38 -13.38 32.94
C GLU A 79 -8.28 -12.87 34.39
N THR A 80 -7.66 -11.71 34.62
CA THR A 80 -7.43 -11.18 35.97
C THR A 80 -8.73 -10.66 36.57
N THR A 81 -9.05 -11.09 37.79
CA THR A 81 -10.28 -10.70 38.49
C THR A 81 -10.12 -9.41 39.30
N VAL A 82 -11.21 -8.69 39.52
CA VAL A 82 -11.24 -7.48 40.37
C VAL A 82 -10.82 -7.80 41.80
N SER A 83 -11.12 -9.00 42.32
CA SER A 83 -10.74 -9.46 43.65
C SER A 83 -9.23 -9.60 43.81
N GLU A 84 -8.56 -10.16 42.83
CA GLU A 84 -7.08 -10.27 42.80
C GLU A 84 -6.42 -8.92 42.81
N ILE A 85 -6.92 -7.98 42.00
CA ILE A 85 -6.40 -6.60 41.96
C ILE A 85 -6.58 -5.93 43.33
N LYS A 86 -7.77 -6.05 43.95
CA LYS A 86 -8.03 -5.51 45.27
C LYS A 86 -7.11 -6.08 46.34
N LYS A 87 -6.88 -7.40 46.32
CA LYS A 87 -5.96 -8.06 47.24
C LYS A 87 -4.52 -7.53 47.05
N TYR A 88 -4.09 -7.33 45.81
CA TYR A 88 -2.77 -6.79 45.52
C TYR A 88 -2.62 -5.33 45.96
N LEU A 89 -3.60 -4.46 45.68
CA LEU A 89 -3.60 -3.07 46.09
C LEU A 89 -3.49 -2.91 47.62
N ASN A 90 -4.14 -3.79 48.40
CA ASN A 90 -4.14 -3.78 49.88
C ASN A 90 -2.99 -4.57 50.52
N ASN A 91 -2.04 -5.06 49.71
CA ASN A 91 -0.89 -5.82 50.24
C ASN A 91 0.23 -4.86 50.67
N ASP A 92 0.34 -4.58 51.95
CA ASP A 92 1.37 -3.68 52.54
C ASP A 92 2.79 -4.25 52.51
N ALA A 93 2.96 -5.57 52.28
CA ALA A 93 4.28 -6.18 52.11
C ALA A 93 4.96 -5.74 50.82
N ILE A 94 4.24 -5.26 49.85
CA ILE A 94 4.77 -4.76 48.59
C ILE A 94 4.93 -3.24 48.68
N LYS A 95 6.19 -2.80 48.88
CA LYS A 95 6.52 -1.39 49.08
C LYS A 95 6.27 -0.52 47.83
N TYR A 96 6.65 -1.01 46.66
CA TYR A 96 6.47 -0.33 45.37
C TYR A 96 5.69 -1.24 44.43
N LYS A 97 4.40 -0.97 44.32
CA LYS A 97 3.45 -1.76 43.54
C LYS A 97 3.57 -1.43 42.04
N LYS A 98 3.67 -2.44 41.21
CA LYS A 98 3.74 -2.34 39.76
C LYS A 98 2.58 -3.09 39.13
N ILE A 99 1.66 -2.38 38.48
CA ILE A 99 0.52 -2.97 37.77
C ILE A 99 0.77 -2.80 36.29
N LEU A 100 0.92 -3.92 35.58
CA LEU A 100 0.99 -3.93 34.11
C LEU A 100 -0.39 -4.30 33.58
N THR A 101 -0.96 -3.49 32.70
CA THR A 101 -2.34 -3.72 32.24
C THR A 101 -2.48 -3.51 30.75
N THR A 102 -3.40 -4.29 30.11
CA THR A 102 -3.87 -3.90 28.78
C THR A 102 -4.80 -2.67 28.87
N PRO A 103 -4.98 -1.91 27.78
CA PRO A 103 -5.96 -0.82 27.76
C PRO A 103 -7.36 -1.27 28.21
N GLU A 104 -7.83 -2.42 27.75
CA GLU A 104 -9.12 -3.00 28.13
C GLU A 104 -9.17 -3.45 29.60
N GLY A 105 -8.04 -3.88 30.14
CA GLY A 105 -7.88 -4.30 31.54
C GLY A 105 -7.93 -3.12 32.52
N PHE A 106 -7.55 -1.93 32.08
CA PHE A 106 -7.39 -0.75 32.93
C PHE A 106 -8.65 -0.44 33.77
N LYS A 107 -9.84 -0.55 33.21
CA LYS A 107 -11.11 -0.35 33.92
C LYS A 107 -11.32 -1.26 35.13
N LYS A 108 -10.65 -2.42 35.18
CA LYS A 108 -10.71 -3.33 36.34
C LYS A 108 -9.95 -2.76 37.54
N ILE A 109 -8.87 -1.99 37.29
CA ILE A 109 -8.08 -1.31 38.33
C ILE A 109 -8.95 -0.28 39.02
N ARG A 110 -9.67 0.56 38.24
CA ARG A 110 -10.64 1.54 38.77
C ARG A 110 -11.73 0.88 39.61
N LYS A 111 -12.29 -0.24 39.13
CA LYS A 111 -13.27 -1.03 39.89
C LYS A 111 -12.73 -1.58 41.22
N ALA A 112 -11.50 -2.11 41.18
CA ALA A 112 -10.86 -2.69 42.37
C ALA A 112 -10.51 -1.65 43.43
N ALA A 113 -10.07 -0.46 43.01
CA ALA A 113 -9.74 0.66 43.88
C ALA A 113 -10.99 1.31 44.53
N GLY A 114 -12.12 1.32 43.82
CA GLY A 114 -13.35 1.94 44.32
C GLY A 114 -13.13 3.38 44.76
N ASN A 115 -13.51 3.71 46.02
CA ASN A 115 -13.37 5.06 46.56
C ASN A 115 -11.91 5.55 46.69
N SER A 116 -10.92 4.64 46.69
CA SER A 116 -9.51 4.99 46.80
C SER A 116 -8.88 5.30 45.42
N TYR A 117 -9.66 5.32 44.35
CA TYR A 117 -9.11 5.53 43.00
C TYR A 117 -8.44 6.91 42.85
N ASN A 118 -9.04 7.95 43.38
CA ASN A 118 -8.44 9.29 43.38
C ASN A 118 -7.07 9.33 44.12
N GLN A 119 -6.90 8.53 45.17
CA GLN A 119 -5.60 8.42 45.85
C GLN A 119 -4.56 7.73 44.92
N ILE A 120 -4.96 6.73 44.15
CA ILE A 120 -4.09 6.08 43.15
C ILE A 120 -3.67 7.10 42.12
N GLN A 121 -4.58 7.91 41.58
CA GLN A 121 -4.23 8.95 40.61
C GLN A 121 -3.24 10.00 41.17
N GLN A 122 -3.24 10.25 42.46
CA GLN A 122 -2.30 11.18 43.11
C GLN A 122 -0.97 10.57 43.50
N THR A 123 -0.87 9.23 43.66
CA THR A 123 0.31 8.57 44.25
C THR A 123 1.00 7.57 43.32
N TYR A 124 0.38 7.19 42.21
CA TYR A 124 0.96 6.29 41.21
C TYR A 124 1.41 7.08 39.99
N PHE A 125 2.49 6.63 39.40
CA PHE A 125 2.91 7.05 38.07
C PHE A 125 2.16 6.24 37.03
N CYS A 126 1.57 6.89 36.03
CA CYS A 126 0.90 6.23 34.92
C CYS A 126 1.75 6.31 33.66
N LEU A 127 2.20 5.16 33.16
CA LEU A 127 2.99 5.03 31.94
C LEU A 127 2.14 4.40 30.85
N PHE A 128 2.10 5.01 29.69
CA PHE A 128 1.55 4.38 28.49
C PHE A 128 2.72 4.00 27.55
N ASP A 129 3.05 2.71 27.51
CA ASP A 129 4.14 2.19 26.67
C ASP A 129 3.62 1.83 25.27
N GLU A 130 4.46 1.92 24.25
CA GLU A 130 4.14 1.78 22.82
C GLU A 130 2.94 2.66 22.42
N CYS A 131 3.02 3.95 22.79
CA CYS A 131 1.90 4.90 22.66
C CYS A 131 1.47 5.20 21.22
N GLU A 132 2.30 4.92 20.20
CA GLU A 132 1.91 4.98 18.78
C GLU A 132 0.71 4.09 18.45
N LYS A 133 0.51 3.02 19.25
CA LYS A 133 -0.63 2.11 19.09
C LYS A 133 -1.98 2.76 19.39
N LEU A 134 -2.00 3.83 20.17
CA LEU A 134 -3.23 4.63 20.36
C LEU A 134 -3.75 5.19 19.04
N THR A 135 -2.84 5.62 18.16
CA THR A 135 -3.18 6.13 16.83
C THR A 135 -3.36 4.99 15.84
N GLN A 136 -2.41 4.05 15.75
CA GLN A 136 -2.41 3.02 14.71
C GLN A 136 -3.50 1.96 14.85
N ASP A 137 -3.93 1.63 16.08
CA ASP A 137 -4.84 0.52 16.34
C ASP A 137 -6.28 0.98 16.67
N CYS A 138 -6.57 2.30 16.76
CA CYS A 138 -7.87 2.79 17.22
C CYS A 138 -9.05 2.38 16.34
N ASP A 139 -8.87 2.20 15.04
CA ASP A 139 -9.94 1.85 14.10
C ASP A 139 -10.57 0.49 14.36
N TYR A 140 -9.72 -0.52 14.60
CA TYR A 140 -10.17 -1.90 14.81
C TYR A 140 -10.14 -2.31 16.29
N ARG A 141 -9.60 -1.45 17.17
CA ARG A 141 -9.46 -1.67 18.60
C ARG A 141 -9.86 -0.43 19.40
N ALA A 142 -11.11 0.03 19.22
CA ALA A 142 -11.62 1.25 19.88
C ALA A 142 -11.38 1.30 21.40
N ALA A 143 -11.29 0.14 22.06
CA ALA A 143 -10.98 0.07 23.49
C ALA A 143 -9.56 0.51 23.87
N ILE A 144 -8.64 0.68 22.90
CA ILE A 144 -7.26 1.07 23.19
C ILE A 144 -7.17 2.50 23.74
N THR A 145 -8.07 3.38 23.34
CA THR A 145 -8.12 4.78 23.78
C THR A 145 -8.86 4.97 25.12
N GLN A 146 -9.59 3.95 25.61
CA GLN A 146 -10.38 4.06 26.85
C GLN A 146 -9.61 4.57 28.08
N PRO A 147 -8.35 4.19 28.33
CA PRO A 147 -7.58 4.67 29.48
C PRO A 147 -7.15 6.13 29.40
N VAL A 148 -7.19 6.75 28.22
CA VAL A 148 -6.60 8.07 27.98
C VAL A 148 -7.19 9.15 28.88
N TYR A 149 -8.51 9.15 29.07
CA TYR A 149 -9.15 10.11 29.97
C TYR A 149 -8.70 9.95 31.44
N ASP A 150 -8.64 8.71 31.92
CA ASP A 150 -8.13 8.43 33.27
C ASP A 150 -6.61 8.74 33.35
N PHE A 151 -5.86 8.51 32.27
CA PHE A 151 -4.43 8.81 32.21
C PHE A 151 -4.14 10.29 32.45
N PHE A 152 -4.88 11.20 31.82
CA PHE A 152 -4.67 12.63 32.03
C PHE A 152 -4.99 13.11 33.44
N GLU A 153 -5.80 12.38 34.21
CA GLU A 153 -6.12 12.66 35.61
C GLU A 153 -4.99 12.25 36.59
N PHE A 154 -4.03 11.43 36.15
CA PHE A 154 -2.89 11.09 37.00
C PHE A 154 -1.98 12.30 37.19
N LYS A 155 -1.53 12.50 38.44
CA LYS A 155 -0.60 13.58 38.77
C LYS A 155 0.74 13.42 38.07
N GLU A 156 1.28 12.19 38.06
CA GLU A 156 2.52 11.85 37.39
C GLU A 156 2.26 10.83 36.29
N LYS A 157 2.69 11.12 35.07
CA LYS A 157 2.39 10.30 33.89
C LYS A 157 3.36 10.57 32.75
N ALA A 158 3.50 9.58 31.86
CA ALA A 158 4.26 9.74 30.62
C ALA A 158 3.75 8.81 29.53
N PHE A 159 3.93 9.25 28.29
CA PHE A 159 3.86 8.40 27.10
C PHE A 159 5.26 7.97 26.68
N VAL A 160 5.39 6.75 26.20
CA VAL A 160 6.68 6.19 25.77
C VAL A 160 6.51 5.39 24.50
N SER A 161 7.40 5.58 23.54
CA SER A 161 7.56 4.74 22.36
C SER A 161 8.96 4.86 21.78
N ALA A 162 9.39 3.88 21.00
CA ALA A 162 10.56 4.03 20.11
C ALA A 162 10.25 4.86 18.87
N THR A 163 8.96 4.97 18.54
CA THR A 163 8.45 5.56 17.29
C THR A 163 7.17 6.35 17.55
N PRO A 164 7.17 7.34 18.47
CA PRO A 164 5.97 8.06 18.84
C PRO A 164 5.47 8.91 17.68
N LEU A 165 4.19 8.75 17.36
CA LEU A 165 3.49 9.57 16.39
C LEU A 165 3.14 10.96 16.99
N ASN A 166 2.86 11.91 16.12
CA ASN A 166 2.34 13.19 16.56
C ASN A 166 0.91 12.99 17.09
N VAL A 167 0.58 13.74 18.13
CA VAL A 167 -0.72 13.69 18.81
C VAL A 167 -1.35 15.07 18.83
N SER A 168 -2.64 15.16 18.46
CA SER A 168 -3.40 16.40 18.42
C SER A 168 -4.28 16.61 19.68
N HIS A 169 -4.35 15.64 20.59
CA HIS A 169 -5.18 15.73 21.78
C HIS A 169 -4.78 16.94 22.64
N PRO A 170 -5.71 17.89 22.93
CA PRO A 170 -5.39 19.18 23.55
C PRO A 170 -4.80 19.08 24.96
N GLU A 171 -5.08 17.98 25.69
CA GLU A 171 -4.54 17.79 27.04
C GLU A 171 -3.01 17.67 27.08
N PHE A 172 -2.34 17.32 25.98
CA PHE A 172 -0.88 17.37 25.94
C PHE A 172 -0.37 18.81 26.05
N GLU A 173 -1.04 19.75 25.44
CA GLU A 173 -0.69 21.17 25.48
C GLU A 173 -1.14 21.82 26.80
N ASN A 174 -2.39 21.54 27.23
CA ASN A 174 -2.97 22.04 28.47
C ASN A 174 -2.18 21.62 29.73
N GLN A 175 -1.47 20.49 29.66
CA GLN A 175 -0.69 19.95 30.79
C GLN A 175 0.82 20.04 30.58
N ASP A 176 1.25 20.96 29.69
CA ASP A 176 2.66 21.29 29.44
C ASP A 176 3.55 20.07 29.12
N PHE A 177 3.05 19.09 28.34
CA PHE A 177 3.85 17.97 27.90
C PHE A 177 4.99 18.44 27.01
N ILE A 178 6.17 17.83 27.20
CA ILE A 178 7.32 18.01 26.32
C ILE A 178 7.64 16.70 25.61
N ARG A 179 8.24 16.79 24.41
CA ARG A 179 8.85 15.64 23.75
C ARG A 179 10.26 15.45 24.29
N LEU A 180 10.52 14.34 24.93
CA LEU A 180 11.85 13.96 25.43
C LEU A 180 12.46 12.95 24.48
N LYS A 181 13.37 13.41 23.59
CA LYS A 181 14.00 12.54 22.58
C LYS A 181 15.31 11.99 23.10
N VAL A 182 15.47 10.67 23.01
CA VAL A 182 16.76 9.99 23.25
C VAL A 182 17.59 10.09 21.99
N GLU A 183 18.79 10.68 22.11
CA GLU A 183 19.74 10.84 21.01
C GLU A 183 20.93 9.89 21.24
N PRO A 184 21.05 8.81 20.44
CA PRO A 184 22.20 7.91 20.54
C PRO A 184 23.49 8.59 20.07
N LEU A 185 24.58 8.45 20.86
CA LEU A 185 25.91 8.98 20.55
C LEU A 185 26.76 8.03 19.71
N PHE A 186 26.15 7.06 19.05
CA PHE A 186 26.79 6.05 18.23
C PHE A 186 25.97 5.78 16.97
N ASP A 187 26.60 5.21 15.94
CA ASP A 187 25.87 4.82 14.74
C ASP A 187 24.98 3.59 15.01
N TYR A 188 23.67 3.79 14.94
CA TYR A 188 22.65 2.78 15.19
C TYR A 188 21.92 2.35 13.93
N ARG A 189 22.25 2.96 12.79
CA ARG A 189 21.55 2.71 11.52
C ARG A 189 21.63 1.25 11.12
N LYS A 190 20.58 0.79 10.46
CA LYS A 190 20.42 -0.58 9.98
C LYS A 190 20.43 -0.61 8.46
N ASN A 191 21.12 -1.57 7.89
CA ASN A 191 21.08 -1.79 6.45
C ASN A 191 19.72 -2.40 6.08
N LEU A 192 19.05 -1.80 5.11
CA LEU A 192 17.77 -2.25 4.55
C LEU A 192 17.91 -2.38 3.04
N HIS A 193 17.64 -3.56 2.50
CA HIS A 193 17.48 -3.77 1.07
C HIS A 193 16.02 -3.56 0.68
N LEU A 194 15.72 -2.47 -0.03
CA LEU A 194 14.38 -2.11 -0.50
C LEU A 194 14.22 -2.52 -1.96
N ILE A 195 13.37 -3.51 -2.21
CA ILE A 195 13.09 -4.01 -3.56
C ILE A 195 11.70 -3.57 -3.99
N ILE A 196 11.63 -2.75 -5.04
CA ILE A 196 10.39 -2.37 -5.70
C ILE A 196 10.17 -3.29 -6.90
N THR A 197 8.99 -3.90 -6.98
CA THR A 197 8.71 -4.86 -8.05
C THR A 197 7.31 -4.66 -8.63
N ASN A 198 7.14 -5.03 -9.89
CA ASN A 198 5.82 -5.22 -10.53
C ASN A 198 5.42 -6.70 -10.64
N SER A 199 6.24 -7.61 -10.08
CA SER A 199 6.00 -9.06 -10.07
C SER A 199 6.31 -9.63 -8.69
N TYR A 200 5.38 -9.40 -7.76
CA TYR A 200 5.55 -9.64 -6.34
C TYR A 200 5.87 -11.10 -6.00
N GLU A 201 5.03 -12.04 -6.44
CA GLU A 201 5.21 -13.47 -6.11
C GLU A 201 6.53 -14.02 -6.64
N ARG A 202 6.89 -13.65 -7.87
CA ARG A 202 8.16 -14.03 -8.47
C ARG A 202 9.34 -13.48 -7.68
N THR A 203 9.31 -12.21 -7.32
CA THR A 203 10.39 -11.57 -6.55
C THR A 203 10.56 -12.21 -5.19
N VAL A 204 9.45 -12.50 -4.48
CA VAL A 204 9.51 -13.21 -3.20
C VAL A 204 10.10 -14.61 -3.37
N ARG A 205 9.72 -15.34 -4.41
CA ARG A 205 10.29 -16.66 -4.73
C ARG A 205 11.80 -16.60 -4.94
N GLU A 206 12.27 -15.64 -5.74
CA GLU A 206 13.69 -15.43 -6.02
C GLU A 206 14.47 -15.11 -4.72
N GLU A 207 13.92 -14.26 -3.85
CA GLU A 207 14.55 -13.96 -2.55
C GLU A 207 14.56 -15.15 -1.60
N LEU A 208 13.49 -15.93 -1.52
CA LEU A 208 13.47 -17.15 -0.69
C LEU A 208 14.44 -18.21 -1.21
N GLU A 209 14.64 -18.33 -2.53
CA GLU A 209 15.66 -19.22 -3.09
C GLU A 209 17.07 -18.72 -2.75
N ARG A 210 17.33 -17.40 -2.81
CA ARG A 210 18.58 -16.80 -2.34
C ARG A 210 18.84 -17.11 -0.85
N LEU A 211 17.79 -17.12 -0.03
CA LEU A 211 17.83 -17.40 1.39
C LEU A 211 17.72 -18.89 1.75
N LYS A 212 17.80 -19.79 0.77
CA LYS A 212 17.66 -21.25 1.00
C LYS A 212 18.65 -21.80 2.03
N GLY A 213 19.86 -21.23 2.08
CA GLY A 213 20.90 -21.57 3.05
C GLY A 213 20.70 -20.97 4.46
N SER A 214 19.76 -20.04 4.63
CA SER A 214 19.46 -19.44 5.94
C SER A 214 18.90 -20.46 6.93
N PRO A 215 19.35 -20.46 8.18
CA PRO A 215 18.79 -21.36 9.18
C PRO A 215 17.38 -20.98 9.62
N CYS A 216 17.00 -19.71 9.50
CA CYS A 216 15.69 -19.19 9.91
C CYS A 216 15.36 -17.93 9.11
N VAL A 217 14.23 -17.91 8.45
CA VAL A 217 13.68 -16.75 7.74
C VAL A 217 12.41 -16.27 8.46
N CYS A 218 12.42 -15.00 8.86
CA CYS A 218 11.30 -14.35 9.53
C CYS A 218 10.62 -13.39 8.54
N ILE A 219 9.37 -13.69 8.18
CA ILE A 219 8.59 -12.98 7.16
C ILE A 219 7.48 -12.19 7.86
N PHE A 220 7.37 -10.90 7.57
CA PHE A 220 6.35 -10.00 8.12
C PHE A 220 5.37 -9.62 7.02
N LEU A 221 4.12 -10.11 7.10
CA LEU A 221 3.05 -9.88 6.12
C LEU A 221 1.70 -9.77 6.82
N ASN A 222 1.10 -8.59 6.80
CA ASN A 222 -0.18 -8.33 7.48
C ASN A 222 -1.38 -8.68 6.60
N SER A 223 -1.53 -9.94 6.21
CA SER A 223 -2.72 -10.43 5.49
C SER A 223 -2.86 -11.95 5.62
N ILE A 224 -3.92 -12.42 6.28
CA ILE A 224 -4.18 -13.87 6.41
C ILE A 224 -4.41 -14.52 5.04
N THR A 225 -5.19 -13.86 4.17
CA THR A 225 -5.43 -14.35 2.80
C THR A 225 -4.15 -14.33 1.97
N GLY A 226 -3.31 -13.29 2.14
CA GLY A 226 -2.01 -13.18 1.50
C GLY A 226 -1.02 -14.23 1.94
N ILE A 227 -0.96 -14.48 3.21
CA ILE A 227 -0.12 -15.53 3.78
C ILE A 227 -0.54 -16.90 3.23
N ASN A 228 -1.85 -17.20 3.22
CA ASN A 228 -2.34 -18.45 2.68
C ASN A 228 -2.02 -18.62 1.18
N ALA A 229 -2.22 -17.58 0.39
CA ALA A 229 -1.86 -17.58 -1.04
C ALA A 229 -0.36 -17.81 -1.24
N LEU A 230 0.49 -17.06 -0.51
CA LEU A 230 1.95 -17.15 -0.60
C LEU A 230 2.47 -18.53 -0.23
N VAL A 231 2.01 -19.09 0.91
CA VAL A 231 2.45 -20.40 1.40
C VAL A 231 2.07 -21.51 0.42
N ASN A 232 0.89 -21.43 -0.18
CA ASN A 232 0.44 -22.42 -1.16
C ASN A 232 1.19 -22.30 -2.50
N SER A 233 1.37 -21.09 -3.04
CA SER A 233 2.03 -20.87 -4.33
C SER A 233 3.53 -21.20 -4.31
N LEU A 234 4.16 -21.03 -3.13
CA LEU A 234 5.59 -21.33 -2.93
C LEU A 234 5.85 -22.72 -2.31
N ASN A 235 4.80 -23.52 -2.04
CA ASN A 235 4.89 -24.83 -1.42
C ASN A 235 5.64 -24.84 -0.06
N LEU A 236 5.42 -23.83 0.77
CA LEU A 236 6.13 -23.66 2.05
C LEU A 236 5.40 -24.32 3.24
N LYS A 237 4.26 -24.97 3.04
CA LYS A 237 3.34 -25.42 4.09
C LYS A 237 4.02 -26.26 5.18
N GLU A 238 4.86 -27.21 4.79
CA GLU A 238 5.50 -28.14 5.73
C GLU A 238 6.67 -27.51 6.49
N GLU A 239 7.34 -26.52 5.92
CA GLU A 239 8.51 -25.88 6.49
C GLU A 239 8.20 -24.55 7.18
N SER A 240 6.90 -24.14 7.21
CA SER A 240 6.51 -22.84 7.74
C SER A 240 5.64 -22.94 9.00
N ARG A 241 5.68 -21.86 9.78
CA ARG A 241 4.79 -21.60 10.90
C ARG A 241 4.26 -20.17 10.82
N ILE A 242 2.94 -20.02 11.04
CA ILE A 242 2.28 -18.71 10.95
C ILE A 242 1.90 -18.22 12.35
N TYR A 243 2.26 -16.99 12.66
CA TYR A 243 2.00 -16.31 13.92
C TYR A 243 0.96 -15.20 13.68
N CYS A 244 -0.25 -15.38 14.20
CA CYS A 244 -1.37 -14.46 13.98
C CYS A 244 -2.32 -14.40 15.18
N SER A 245 -3.44 -13.68 15.06
CA SER A 245 -4.50 -13.68 16.08
C SER A 245 -5.20 -15.04 16.16
N GLU A 246 -5.93 -15.29 17.26
CA GLU A 246 -6.73 -16.51 17.41
C GLU A 246 -7.74 -16.71 16.29
N ASP A 247 -8.37 -15.62 15.82
CA ASP A 247 -9.28 -15.66 14.68
C ASP A 247 -8.54 -15.95 13.37
N GLY A 248 -7.32 -15.42 13.22
CA GLY A 248 -6.45 -15.78 12.09
C GLY A 248 -6.09 -17.27 12.08
N VAL A 249 -5.77 -17.84 13.26
CA VAL A 249 -5.50 -19.27 13.41
C VAL A 249 -6.72 -20.11 12.98
N LYS A 250 -7.95 -19.73 13.38
CA LYS A 250 -9.17 -20.44 12.97
C LYS A 250 -9.34 -20.40 11.45
N LYS A 251 -9.22 -19.22 10.84
CA LYS A 251 -9.33 -19.04 9.38
C LYS A 251 -8.30 -19.87 8.61
N LEU A 252 -7.05 -19.91 9.06
CA LEU A 252 -5.99 -20.70 8.42
C LEU A 252 -6.24 -22.20 8.53
N LYS A 253 -6.75 -22.68 9.68
CA LYS A 253 -7.17 -24.08 9.84
C LYS A 253 -8.30 -24.48 8.91
N GLU A 254 -9.29 -23.61 8.70
CA GLU A 254 -10.35 -23.81 7.71
C GLU A 254 -9.80 -23.92 6.28
N CYS A 255 -8.67 -23.26 5.99
CA CYS A 255 -7.93 -23.38 4.73
C CYS A 255 -6.97 -24.59 4.69
N GLY A 256 -7.00 -25.47 5.71
CA GLY A 256 -6.16 -26.65 5.80
C GLY A 256 -4.71 -26.38 6.21
N PHE A 257 -4.44 -25.29 6.94
CA PHE A 257 -3.13 -24.96 7.46
C PHE A 257 -3.10 -25.13 8.99
N ASP A 258 -2.48 -26.22 9.47
CA ASP A 258 -2.48 -26.59 10.90
C ASP A 258 -1.36 -25.95 11.73
N ASN A 259 -0.30 -25.46 11.08
CA ASN A 259 0.88 -24.88 11.74
C ASN A 259 0.72 -23.38 12.08
N ALA A 260 -0.51 -22.91 12.31
CA ALA A 260 -0.79 -21.55 12.74
C ALA A 260 -0.98 -21.48 14.26
N VAL A 261 -0.38 -20.48 14.92
CA VAL A 261 -0.40 -20.29 16.38
C VAL A 261 -0.58 -18.82 16.75
N SER A 262 -1.13 -18.55 17.94
CA SER A 262 -1.39 -17.21 18.44
C SER A 262 -0.31 -16.67 19.40
N SER A 263 0.70 -17.46 19.70
CA SER A 263 1.85 -17.11 20.54
C SER A 263 3.14 -17.68 19.97
N ILE A 264 4.27 -17.02 20.26
CA ILE A 264 5.57 -17.53 19.82
C ILE A 264 5.92 -18.78 20.63
N ASN A 265 6.30 -19.84 19.94
CA ASN A 265 6.79 -21.08 20.52
C ASN A 265 8.09 -21.51 19.82
N TYR A 266 9.01 -21.97 20.61
CA TYR A 266 10.35 -22.37 20.16
C TYR A 266 10.50 -23.90 20.12
N PRO A 267 11.36 -24.44 19.23
CA PRO A 267 12.14 -23.73 18.22
C PRO A 267 11.26 -23.18 17.08
N LEU A 268 11.70 -22.10 16.44
CA LEU A 268 11.06 -21.58 15.24
C LEU A 268 11.20 -22.57 14.08
N ALA A 269 10.31 -22.47 13.09
CA ALA A 269 10.40 -23.21 11.83
C ALA A 269 11.48 -22.62 10.90
N LYS A 270 11.71 -23.22 9.74
CA LYS A 270 12.55 -22.65 8.67
C LYS A 270 12.00 -21.29 8.20
N TYR A 271 10.71 -21.24 7.92
CA TYR A 271 10.00 -20.03 7.54
C TYR A 271 8.96 -19.67 8.59
N ASN A 272 9.06 -18.47 9.14
CA ASN A 272 8.18 -17.98 10.20
C ASN A 272 7.47 -16.73 9.74
N ILE A 273 6.13 -16.77 9.62
CA ILE A 273 5.35 -15.69 9.04
C ILE A 273 4.54 -15.01 10.14
N PHE A 274 4.77 -13.70 10.29
CA PHE A 274 4.19 -12.87 11.36
C PHE A 274 3.21 -11.84 10.79
N THR A 275 2.02 -11.76 11.37
CA THR A 275 1.09 -10.65 11.13
C THR A 275 1.42 -9.43 12.01
N SER A 276 0.77 -8.29 11.77
CA SER A 276 1.00 -7.03 12.49
C SER A 276 0.93 -7.13 14.01
N ARG A 277 0.22 -8.12 14.55
CA ARG A 277 0.21 -8.42 15.99
C ARG A 277 1.60 -8.62 16.58
N PHE A 278 2.57 -9.04 15.76
CA PHE A 278 3.95 -9.34 16.17
C PHE A 278 4.96 -8.29 15.70
N TYR A 279 4.52 -7.19 15.12
CA TYR A 279 5.41 -6.10 14.67
C TYR A 279 5.98 -5.32 15.84
N SER A 280 5.26 -5.23 16.94
CA SER A 280 5.68 -4.54 18.15
C SER A 280 5.50 -5.39 19.41
N ALA A 281 6.12 -5.00 20.49
CA ALA A 281 5.92 -5.47 21.86
C ALA A 281 6.25 -6.94 22.19
N VAL A 282 6.63 -7.78 21.21
CA VAL A 282 7.01 -9.19 21.44
C VAL A 282 8.45 -9.40 21.02
N ASP A 283 9.33 -9.81 21.93
CA ASP A 283 10.72 -10.11 21.60
C ASP A 283 10.84 -11.50 20.98
N ILE A 284 11.70 -11.62 19.96
CA ILE A 284 12.02 -12.86 19.26
C ILE A 284 13.46 -13.23 19.60
N ASP A 285 13.61 -14.13 20.56
CA ASP A 285 14.92 -14.60 21.03
C ASP A 285 15.31 -15.89 20.31
N LEU A 286 16.41 -15.86 19.55
CA LEU A 286 16.85 -16.95 18.70
C LEU A 286 18.28 -17.38 19.01
N ASN A 287 18.53 -18.68 18.88
CA ASN A 287 19.89 -19.25 18.96
C ASN A 287 20.61 -19.23 17.60
N VAL A 288 19.90 -18.88 16.53
CA VAL A 288 20.42 -18.77 15.17
C VAL A 288 20.12 -17.39 14.63
N LYS A 289 21.02 -16.85 13.82
CA LYS A 289 20.91 -15.53 13.25
C LYS A 289 19.92 -15.56 12.07
N PRO A 290 18.74 -14.88 12.14
CA PRO A 290 17.73 -14.96 11.13
C PRO A 290 18.00 -14.00 9.95
N ASP A 291 17.32 -14.23 8.84
CA ASP A 291 17.06 -13.27 7.79
C ASP A 291 15.62 -12.74 7.89
N ILE A 292 15.43 -11.44 7.67
CA ILE A 292 14.15 -10.77 7.84
C ILE A 292 13.63 -10.30 6.49
N LEU A 293 12.40 -10.69 6.16
CA LEU A 293 11.66 -10.21 5.00
C LEU A 293 10.41 -9.44 5.45
N ILE A 294 10.29 -8.19 5.05
CA ILE A 294 9.07 -7.40 5.15
C ILE A 294 8.39 -7.46 3.79
N LEU A 295 7.11 -7.80 3.77
CA LEU A 295 6.37 -8.00 2.53
C LEU A 295 5.13 -7.10 2.49
N THR A 296 5.02 -6.32 1.41
CA THR A 296 3.84 -5.50 1.12
C THR A 296 3.30 -5.83 -0.27
N ASN A 297 2.01 -6.16 -0.36
CA ASN A 297 1.33 -6.43 -1.63
C ASN A 297 0.03 -5.63 -1.74
N LEU A 298 0.10 -4.47 -2.40
CA LEU A 298 -1.03 -3.54 -2.54
C LEU A 298 -2.15 -4.09 -3.41
N ASN A 299 -1.85 -5.01 -4.35
CA ASN A 299 -2.88 -5.66 -5.17
C ASN A 299 -3.77 -6.57 -4.34
N GLN A 300 -3.26 -7.07 -3.23
CA GLN A 300 -3.98 -7.95 -2.34
C GLN A 300 -4.73 -7.17 -1.26
N ALA A 301 -4.03 -6.27 -0.57
CA ALA A 301 -4.63 -5.47 0.49
C ALA A 301 -3.75 -4.26 0.87
N HIS A 302 -4.35 -3.09 0.97
CA HIS A 302 -3.64 -1.88 1.38
C HIS A 302 -3.12 -1.96 2.83
N HIS A 303 -3.79 -2.70 3.72
CA HIS A 303 -3.32 -2.90 5.10
C HIS A 303 -2.05 -3.77 5.21
N THR A 304 -1.45 -4.20 4.09
CA THR A 304 -0.10 -4.78 4.06
C THR A 304 1.01 -3.72 4.03
N MET A 305 0.68 -2.46 3.80
CA MET A 305 1.64 -1.36 3.88
C MET A 305 2.31 -1.35 5.25
N VAL A 306 3.62 -1.17 5.26
CA VAL A 306 4.43 -1.06 6.48
C VAL A 306 4.97 0.36 6.56
N ASP A 307 4.70 1.05 7.65
CA ASP A 307 5.20 2.41 7.85
C ASP A 307 6.71 2.40 8.15
N PRO A 308 7.56 3.05 7.33
CA PRO A 308 9.00 3.17 7.57
C PRO A 308 9.35 3.77 8.93
N TYR A 309 8.57 4.75 9.41
CA TYR A 309 8.84 5.48 10.65
C TYR A 309 8.45 4.72 11.92
N THR A 310 7.52 3.78 11.83
CA THR A 310 7.02 3.06 13.00
C THR A 310 7.24 1.56 12.86
N GLU A 311 6.48 0.89 12.02
CA GLU A 311 6.43 -0.57 11.95
C GLU A 311 7.76 -1.20 11.51
N ALA A 312 8.44 -0.63 10.50
CA ALA A 312 9.72 -1.17 10.06
C ALA A 312 10.79 -1.12 11.16
N ILE A 313 10.85 -0.01 11.91
CA ILE A 313 11.74 0.15 13.08
C ILE A 313 11.34 -0.82 14.17
N GLN A 314 10.06 -1.00 14.44
CA GLN A 314 9.57 -1.93 15.44
C GLN A 314 9.88 -3.39 15.06
N ILE A 315 9.63 -3.80 13.82
CA ILE A 315 9.91 -5.15 13.31
C ILE A 315 11.35 -5.55 13.51
N GLN A 316 12.31 -4.74 13.05
CA GLN A 316 13.73 -5.07 13.22
C GLN A 316 14.13 -5.10 14.69
N GLY A 317 13.48 -4.30 15.52
CA GLY A 317 13.70 -4.24 16.95
C GLY A 317 13.18 -5.44 17.75
N ARG A 318 12.48 -6.38 17.14
CA ARG A 318 12.00 -7.62 17.83
C ARG A 318 13.12 -8.60 18.10
N PHE A 319 14.20 -8.54 17.34
CA PHE A 319 15.35 -9.44 17.46
C PHE A 319 16.36 -8.87 18.44
N ARG A 320 16.48 -9.50 19.64
CA ARG A 320 17.28 -8.97 20.75
C ARG A 320 18.62 -9.66 20.91
N THR A 321 18.70 -10.94 20.55
CA THR A 321 19.92 -11.74 20.72
C THR A 321 21.02 -11.20 19.80
N LYS A 322 22.11 -10.69 20.39
CA LYS A 322 23.32 -10.31 19.65
C LYS A 322 24.18 -11.52 19.43
N PHE A 323 24.63 -11.73 18.21
CA PHE A 323 25.57 -12.76 17.83
C PHE A 323 27.02 -12.25 17.91
N GLU A 324 27.99 -13.12 17.62
CA GLU A 324 29.42 -12.81 17.77
C GLU A 324 29.89 -11.56 17.00
N ASP A 325 29.26 -11.28 15.86
CA ASP A 325 29.52 -10.09 15.05
C ASP A 325 28.78 -8.82 15.53
N GLY A 326 28.07 -8.91 16.66
CA GLY A 326 27.33 -7.81 17.28
C GLY A 326 25.97 -7.50 16.62
N HIS A 327 25.59 -8.21 15.54
CA HIS A 327 24.32 -8.05 14.87
C HIS A 327 23.26 -9.03 15.39
N THR A 328 21.98 -8.68 15.23
CA THR A 328 20.84 -9.49 15.69
C THR A 328 20.19 -10.30 14.57
N TYR A 329 20.50 -10.00 13.29
CA TYR A 329 20.03 -10.68 12.10
C TYR A 329 21.07 -10.56 10.96
N ASN A 330 20.95 -11.40 9.91
CA ASN A 330 21.86 -11.38 8.75
C ASN A 330 21.48 -10.29 7.75
N SER A 331 20.21 -10.28 7.36
CA SER A 331 19.69 -9.33 6.37
C SER A 331 18.29 -8.82 6.75
N LEU A 332 17.98 -7.63 6.29
CA LEU A 332 16.64 -7.03 6.36
C LEU A 332 16.27 -6.57 4.97
N THR A 333 15.26 -7.20 4.38
CA THR A 333 14.78 -6.88 3.03
C THR A 333 13.31 -6.50 3.08
N HIS A 334 12.92 -5.41 2.42
CA HIS A 334 11.52 -5.06 2.19
C HIS A 334 11.20 -5.20 0.70
N ILE A 335 10.27 -6.10 0.38
CA ILE A 335 9.76 -6.32 -0.99
C ILE A 335 8.37 -5.71 -1.07
N THR A 336 8.18 -4.79 -2.00
CA THR A 336 6.90 -4.12 -2.19
C THR A 336 6.62 -3.80 -3.65
N ASN A 337 5.35 -3.72 -4.00
CA ASN A 337 4.88 -3.06 -5.20
C ASN A 337 4.41 -1.63 -4.87
N THR A 338 4.14 -0.84 -5.89
CA THR A 338 3.60 0.51 -5.78
C THR A 338 2.33 0.64 -6.59
N GLN A 339 1.44 1.52 -6.18
CA GLN A 339 0.20 1.82 -6.90
C GLN A 339 0.00 3.32 -6.98
N ASP A 340 -0.70 3.75 -8.04
CA ASP A 340 -1.25 5.10 -8.12
C ASP A 340 -2.49 5.18 -7.21
N LEU A 341 -2.21 5.41 -5.93
CA LEU A 341 -3.23 5.50 -4.89
C LEU A 341 -3.84 6.90 -4.88
N GLU A 342 -5.14 6.98 -4.73
CA GLU A 342 -5.79 8.23 -4.40
C GLU A 342 -5.42 8.61 -2.97
N VAL A 343 -4.61 9.65 -2.82
CA VAL A 343 -4.05 10.12 -1.54
C VAL A 343 -4.51 11.54 -1.31
N LEU A 344 -5.08 11.79 -0.14
CA LEU A 344 -5.47 13.13 0.28
C LEU A 344 -4.26 13.89 0.84
N SER A 345 -4.16 15.18 0.53
CA SER A 345 -3.25 16.10 1.22
C SER A 345 -3.73 16.36 2.65
N ASP A 346 -2.86 16.90 3.50
CA ASP A 346 -3.22 17.23 4.88
C ASP A 346 -4.34 18.29 4.92
N GLU A 347 -4.37 19.21 3.95
CA GLU A 347 -5.43 20.19 3.79
C GLU A 347 -6.76 19.53 3.41
N GLU A 348 -6.74 18.56 2.49
CA GLU A 348 -7.94 17.82 2.09
C GLU A 348 -8.46 16.94 3.23
N VAL A 349 -7.57 16.31 4.01
CA VAL A 349 -7.96 15.57 5.23
C VAL A 349 -8.62 16.50 6.22
N THR A 350 -8.05 17.70 6.46
CA THR A 350 -8.63 18.71 7.34
C THR A 350 -10.02 19.12 6.89
N GLN A 351 -10.18 19.47 5.60
CA GLN A 351 -11.46 19.85 5.02
C GLN A 351 -12.51 18.73 5.16
N MET A 352 -12.11 17.49 4.92
CA MET A 352 -12.97 16.32 5.06
C MET A 352 -13.44 16.14 6.52
N ILE A 353 -12.54 16.27 7.50
CA ILE A 353 -12.87 16.16 8.94
C ILE A 353 -13.80 17.30 9.36
N ASP A 354 -13.54 18.52 8.91
CA ASP A 354 -14.38 19.68 9.19
C ASP A 354 -15.80 19.47 8.65
N GLU A 355 -15.95 19.00 7.41
CA GLU A 355 -17.24 18.72 6.79
C GLU A 355 -18.01 17.61 7.53
N TYR A 356 -17.32 16.54 7.93
CA TYR A 356 -17.94 15.50 8.75
C TYR A 356 -18.41 16.04 10.11
N THR A 357 -17.61 16.90 10.72
CA THR A 357 -17.95 17.54 12.00
C THR A 357 -19.19 18.43 11.88
N ILE A 358 -19.29 19.23 10.81
CA ILE A 358 -20.45 20.06 10.50
C ILE A 358 -21.68 19.18 10.29
N THR A 359 -21.57 18.19 9.42
CA THR A 359 -22.66 17.24 9.11
C THR A 359 -23.14 16.51 10.36
N TYR A 360 -22.22 16.07 11.21
CA TYR A 360 -22.56 15.43 12.49
C TYR A 360 -23.38 16.36 13.39
N ARG A 361 -22.94 17.61 13.57
CA ARG A 361 -23.66 18.61 14.39
C ARG A 361 -25.05 18.88 13.87
N GLU A 362 -25.24 19.01 12.57
CA GLU A 362 -26.53 19.19 11.94
C GLU A 362 -27.48 17.98 12.16
N LEU A 363 -26.96 16.77 11.98
CA LEU A 363 -27.72 15.54 12.21
C LEU A 363 -28.09 15.39 13.68
N LEU A 364 -27.18 15.74 14.61
CA LEU A 364 -27.45 15.72 16.05
C LEU A 364 -28.54 16.72 16.43
N GLN A 365 -28.52 17.92 15.88
CA GLN A 365 -29.58 18.91 16.08
C GLN A 365 -30.94 18.40 15.58
N ARG A 366 -30.95 17.77 14.37
CA ARG A 366 -32.18 17.13 13.83
C ARG A 366 -32.64 15.97 14.69
N TYR A 367 -31.74 15.18 15.27
CA TYR A 367 -32.07 14.10 16.20
C TYR A 367 -32.75 14.61 17.46
N HIS A 368 -32.20 15.66 18.07
CA HIS A 368 -32.78 16.26 19.27
C HIS A 368 -34.14 16.95 19.04
N SER A 369 -34.33 17.53 17.86
CA SER A 369 -35.59 18.20 17.49
C SER A 369 -36.67 17.24 16.97
N ALA A 370 -36.34 15.98 16.67
CA ALA A 370 -37.30 15.02 16.16
C ALA A 370 -38.26 14.55 17.27
N THR A 371 -39.55 14.54 16.96
CA THR A 371 -40.62 14.05 17.85
C THR A 371 -41.07 12.64 17.51
N ASP A 372 -40.79 12.17 16.28
CA ASP A 372 -41.16 10.86 15.79
C ASP A 372 -40.07 9.84 16.03
N GLU A 373 -40.41 8.68 16.63
CA GLU A 373 -39.46 7.64 17.02
C GLU A 373 -38.80 6.94 15.80
N ALA A 374 -39.53 6.77 14.68
CA ALA A 374 -38.97 6.19 13.49
C ALA A 374 -37.91 7.12 12.87
N ARG A 375 -38.18 8.43 12.86
CA ARG A 375 -37.26 9.48 12.43
C ARG A 375 -36.02 9.53 13.33
N LYS A 376 -36.18 9.47 14.64
CA LYS A 376 -35.06 9.37 15.60
C LYS A 376 -34.19 8.15 15.32
N LYS A 377 -34.81 6.98 15.11
CA LYS A 377 -34.09 5.75 14.81
C LYS A 377 -33.26 5.87 13.51
N GLY A 378 -33.83 6.46 12.46
CA GLY A 378 -33.12 6.71 11.22
C GLY A 378 -31.94 7.69 11.38
N LEU A 379 -32.16 8.79 12.09
CA LEU A 379 -31.10 9.77 12.38
C LEU A 379 -30.00 9.17 13.27
N LYS A 380 -30.35 8.34 14.25
CA LYS A 380 -29.38 7.64 15.09
C LYS A 380 -28.48 6.69 14.26
N GLN A 381 -29.04 6.02 13.26
CA GLN A 381 -28.25 5.18 12.37
C GLN A 381 -27.29 6.00 11.50
N GLN A 382 -27.72 7.18 11.02
CA GLN A 382 -26.84 8.08 10.25
C GLN A 382 -25.72 8.66 11.12
N LEU A 383 -26.06 9.14 12.33
CA LEU A 383 -25.07 9.59 13.31
C LEU A 383 -24.04 8.51 13.61
N LYS A 384 -24.50 7.26 13.81
CA LYS A 384 -23.58 6.13 14.05
C LYS A 384 -22.62 5.89 12.91
N ARG A 385 -23.07 6.01 11.65
CA ARG A 385 -22.19 5.85 10.47
C ARG A 385 -21.10 6.92 10.40
N ILE A 386 -21.45 8.20 10.66
CA ILE A 386 -20.46 9.29 10.68
C ILE A 386 -19.49 9.12 11.85
N CYS A 387 -19.93 8.58 12.99
CA CYS A 387 -19.06 8.29 14.12
C CYS A 387 -18.15 7.06 13.90
N GLU A 388 -18.61 6.08 13.10
CA GLU A 388 -17.77 4.93 12.71
C GLU A 388 -16.57 5.36 11.85
N ASP A 389 -16.62 6.58 11.27
CA ASP A 389 -15.58 7.17 10.43
C ASP A 389 -14.65 8.15 11.18
N TYR A 390 -14.23 7.85 12.42
CA TYR A 390 -13.11 8.47 13.15
C TYR A 390 -13.34 9.77 13.93
N LEU A 391 -14.58 10.28 14.04
CA LEU A 391 -14.79 11.58 14.68
C LEU A 391 -15.08 11.53 16.17
N LEU A 392 -15.67 10.45 16.68
CA LEU A 392 -16.11 10.37 18.07
C LEU A 392 -15.77 9.02 18.70
N ASP A 393 -15.31 9.09 19.93
CA ASP A 393 -15.09 7.91 20.76
C ASP A 393 -16.41 7.29 21.26
N GLU A 394 -16.33 6.16 21.96
CA GLU A 394 -17.50 5.48 22.55
C GLU A 394 -18.28 6.36 23.54
N ARG A 395 -17.70 7.44 24.04
CA ARG A 395 -18.32 8.41 24.97
C ARG A 395 -18.89 9.63 24.27
N MET A 396 -18.87 9.65 22.93
CA MET A 396 -19.32 10.77 22.11
C MET A 396 -18.46 12.05 22.25
N ASN A 397 -17.20 11.91 22.66
CA ASN A 397 -16.21 12.98 22.60
C ASN A 397 -15.41 12.89 21.30
N ILE A 398 -14.75 13.97 20.93
CA ILE A 398 -13.87 13.99 19.76
C ILE A 398 -12.78 12.93 19.94
N ASP A 399 -12.66 12.02 18.98
CA ASP A 399 -11.60 11.02 18.95
C ASP A 399 -10.36 11.60 18.28
N TYR A 400 -9.53 12.27 19.04
CA TYR A 400 -8.29 12.87 18.55
C TYR A 400 -7.33 11.83 17.98
N PHE A 401 -7.29 10.62 18.54
CA PHE A 401 -6.42 9.56 18.02
C PHE A 401 -6.95 8.96 16.70
N GLY A 402 -8.27 8.89 16.55
CA GLY A 402 -8.89 8.54 15.26
C GLY A 402 -8.60 9.56 14.17
N ILE A 403 -8.66 10.85 14.52
CA ILE A 403 -8.27 11.94 13.62
C ILE A 403 -6.77 11.83 13.26
N ASP A 404 -5.91 11.67 14.26
CA ASP A 404 -4.46 11.50 14.05
C ASP A 404 -4.15 10.28 13.17
N ASN A 405 -4.92 9.18 13.34
CA ASN A 405 -4.78 8.00 12.50
C ASN A 405 -5.14 8.28 11.05
N LYS A 406 -6.15 9.08 10.78
CA LYS A 406 -6.51 9.44 9.40
C LYS A 406 -5.37 10.16 8.68
N TYR A 407 -4.72 11.12 9.33
CA TYR A 407 -3.51 11.75 8.79
C TYR A 407 -2.36 10.75 8.61
N ASN A 408 -2.18 9.85 9.58
CA ASN A 408 -1.16 8.82 9.52
C ASN A 408 -1.37 7.84 8.37
N GLU A 409 -2.60 7.39 8.13
CA GLU A 409 -2.94 6.51 7.01
C GLU A 409 -2.65 7.17 5.66
N GLU A 410 -3.07 8.43 5.45
CA GLU A 410 -2.82 9.14 4.20
C GLU A 410 -1.31 9.40 4.01
N ARG A 411 -0.58 9.68 5.08
CA ARG A 411 0.89 9.79 5.06
C ARG A 411 1.54 8.49 4.59
N VAL A 412 1.14 7.34 5.13
CA VAL A 412 1.68 6.03 4.75
C VAL A 412 1.31 5.69 3.31
N LYS A 413 0.05 5.90 2.89
CA LYS A 413 -0.38 5.71 1.49
C LYS A 413 0.49 6.50 0.51
N ARG A 414 0.83 7.75 0.85
CA ARG A 414 1.67 8.63 0.02
C ARG A 414 3.02 8.02 -0.26
N TYR A 415 3.62 7.29 0.68
CA TYR A 415 4.90 6.62 0.47
C TYR A 415 4.83 5.55 -0.61
N TYR A 416 3.70 4.84 -0.72
CA TYR A 416 3.53 3.73 -1.66
C TYR A 416 3.07 4.16 -3.07
N SER A 417 2.97 5.47 -3.33
CA SER A 417 2.63 5.99 -4.67
C SER A 417 3.74 5.76 -5.69
N SER A 418 5.00 5.69 -5.28
CA SER A 418 6.14 5.39 -6.15
C SER A 418 7.30 4.75 -5.39
N GLY A 419 8.20 4.06 -6.10
CA GLY A 419 9.42 3.50 -5.50
C GLY A 419 10.32 4.55 -4.89
N GLU A 420 10.42 5.70 -5.54
CA GLU A 420 11.19 6.84 -5.03
C GLU A 420 10.60 7.41 -3.74
N SER A 421 9.27 7.53 -3.65
CA SER A 421 8.60 8.05 -2.44
C SER A 421 8.84 7.17 -1.22
N ILE A 422 8.76 5.84 -1.37
CA ILE A 422 9.03 4.94 -0.25
C ILE A 422 10.52 4.88 0.11
N ARG A 423 11.44 4.99 -0.88
CA ARG A 423 12.87 5.12 -0.62
C ARG A 423 13.14 6.34 0.24
N GLN A 424 12.66 7.51 -0.18
CA GLN A 424 12.81 8.76 0.56
C GLN A 424 12.21 8.68 1.97
N ALA A 425 11.07 8.01 2.14
CA ALA A 425 10.47 7.81 3.46
C ALA A 425 11.39 6.99 4.39
N TYR A 426 12.02 5.93 3.90
CA TYR A 426 13.01 5.17 4.67
C TYR A 426 14.25 5.99 5.00
N GLU A 427 14.83 6.71 4.03
CA GLU A 427 16.00 7.57 4.21
C GLU A 427 15.73 8.68 5.23
N ALA A 428 14.55 9.30 5.18
CA ALA A 428 14.15 10.38 6.08
C ALA A 428 13.95 9.92 7.54
N THR A 429 13.88 8.61 7.81
CA THR A 429 13.88 8.10 9.20
C THR A 429 15.22 8.29 9.90
N GLU A 430 16.32 8.48 9.15
CA GLU A 430 17.71 8.46 9.63
C GLU A 430 18.09 7.16 10.36
N PHE A 431 17.20 6.17 10.35
CA PHE A 431 17.38 4.88 11.02
C PHE A 431 17.93 3.80 10.07
N PHE A 432 17.69 3.93 8.76
CA PHE A 432 18.08 2.95 7.77
C PHE A 432 19.11 3.49 6.78
N ASN A 433 20.11 2.65 6.47
CA ASN A 433 20.94 2.77 5.28
C ASN A 433 20.24 1.96 4.17
N VAL A 434 19.66 2.65 3.19
CA VAL A 434 18.80 2.01 2.18
C VAL A 434 19.62 1.60 0.96
N GLU A 435 19.65 0.30 0.68
CA GLU A 435 20.05 -0.24 -0.62
C GLU A 435 18.78 -0.39 -1.46
N TYR A 436 18.66 0.40 -2.52
CA TYR A 436 17.45 0.47 -3.35
C TYR A 436 17.62 -0.32 -4.64
N GLU A 437 16.66 -1.19 -4.94
CA GLU A 437 16.59 -1.99 -6.16
C GLU A 437 15.21 -1.89 -6.81
N GLU A 438 15.14 -1.61 -8.12
CA GLU A 438 13.94 -1.82 -8.93
C GLU A 438 14.06 -3.13 -9.71
N ARG A 439 13.22 -4.10 -9.35
CA ARG A 439 13.18 -5.41 -10.00
C ARG A 439 11.90 -5.56 -10.80
N ARG A 440 11.91 -5.05 -12.05
CA ARG A 440 10.74 -5.02 -12.91
C ARG A 440 10.81 -6.08 -14.01
N GLN A 441 9.71 -6.78 -14.23
CA GLN A 441 9.46 -7.63 -15.38
C GLN A 441 8.85 -6.81 -16.52
N ALA A 442 9.04 -7.29 -17.77
CA ALA A 442 8.49 -6.62 -18.97
C ALA A 442 6.95 -6.47 -18.91
N VAL A 443 6.28 -7.49 -18.36
CA VAL A 443 4.88 -7.45 -17.96
C VAL A 443 4.79 -8.21 -16.63
N GLY A 444 4.52 -7.50 -15.57
CA GLY A 444 4.40 -8.07 -14.23
C GLY A 444 2.97 -8.37 -13.81
N GLU A 445 2.82 -8.98 -12.66
CA GLU A 445 1.53 -9.27 -12.03
C GLU A 445 0.72 -7.98 -11.78
N ASP A 446 1.38 -6.89 -11.43
CA ASP A 446 0.76 -5.58 -11.21
C ASP A 446 0.16 -5.01 -12.49
N ASP A 447 0.86 -5.16 -13.63
CA ASP A 447 0.37 -4.68 -14.91
C ASP A 447 -0.90 -5.43 -15.30
N ILE A 448 -0.89 -6.76 -15.11
CA ILE A 448 -2.05 -7.63 -15.33
C ILE A 448 -3.21 -7.24 -14.40
N PHE A 449 -2.93 -7.03 -13.13
CA PHE A 449 -3.94 -6.61 -12.15
C PHE A 449 -4.56 -5.26 -12.54
N ARG A 450 -3.74 -4.27 -12.86
CA ARG A 450 -4.19 -2.94 -13.31
C ARG A 450 -5.04 -2.99 -14.57
N ILE A 451 -4.68 -3.86 -15.54
CA ILE A 451 -5.46 -4.06 -16.77
C ILE A 451 -6.82 -4.69 -16.44
N LYS A 452 -6.84 -5.77 -15.66
CA LYS A 452 -8.06 -6.51 -15.29
C LYS A 452 -9.06 -5.65 -14.53
N TYR A 453 -8.59 -4.88 -13.57
CA TYR A 453 -9.41 -4.09 -12.65
C TYR A 453 -9.43 -2.59 -13.01
N ALA A 454 -9.27 -2.27 -14.30
CA ALA A 454 -9.38 -0.90 -14.77
C ALA A 454 -10.81 -0.36 -14.56
N PRO A 455 -10.98 0.91 -14.14
CA PRO A 455 -12.27 1.49 -13.81
C PRO A 455 -13.18 1.66 -15.04
N SER A 456 -12.61 1.65 -16.25
CA SER A 456 -13.36 1.73 -17.51
C SER A 456 -12.61 1.00 -18.62
N GLU A 457 -13.35 0.66 -19.71
CA GLU A 457 -12.75 0.06 -20.90
C GLU A 457 -11.67 0.96 -21.52
N LYS A 458 -11.90 2.26 -21.54
CA LYS A 458 -10.95 3.24 -22.07
C LYS A 458 -9.62 3.22 -21.30
N VAL A 459 -9.66 3.17 -19.97
CA VAL A 459 -8.48 3.06 -19.12
C VAL A 459 -7.81 1.69 -19.28
N ARG A 460 -8.59 0.62 -19.45
CA ARG A 460 -8.05 -0.72 -19.72
C ARG A 460 -7.24 -0.75 -21.00
N ILE A 461 -7.78 -0.18 -22.07
CA ILE A 461 -7.11 -0.07 -23.36
C ILE A 461 -5.81 0.73 -23.24
N GLN A 462 -5.83 1.84 -22.52
CA GLN A 462 -4.64 2.65 -22.30
C GLN A 462 -3.54 1.85 -21.56
N ARG A 463 -3.89 1.18 -20.48
CA ARG A 463 -2.95 0.37 -19.68
C ARG A 463 -2.37 -0.80 -20.48
N LEU A 464 -3.20 -1.44 -21.30
CA LEU A 464 -2.74 -2.52 -22.19
C LEU A 464 -1.81 -1.97 -23.28
N ALA A 465 -2.14 -0.83 -23.89
CA ALA A 465 -1.26 -0.20 -24.87
C ALA A 465 0.09 0.21 -24.26
N PHE A 466 0.06 0.74 -23.03
CA PHE A 466 1.28 1.07 -22.28
C PHE A 466 2.13 -0.18 -22.00
N ALA A 467 1.52 -1.27 -21.52
CA ALA A 467 2.23 -2.53 -21.27
C ALA A 467 2.89 -3.10 -22.55
N LEU A 468 2.19 -3.05 -23.69
CA LEU A 468 2.75 -3.44 -24.99
C LEU A 468 3.93 -2.55 -25.41
N GLN A 469 3.89 -1.27 -25.12
CA GLN A 469 4.99 -0.34 -25.41
C GLN A 469 6.21 -0.62 -24.53
N GLN A 470 6.00 -0.85 -23.24
CA GLN A 470 7.07 -1.22 -22.29
C GLN A 470 7.71 -2.54 -22.66
N LEU A 471 6.91 -3.54 -23.07
CA LEU A 471 7.43 -4.82 -23.55
C LEU A 471 8.37 -4.65 -24.74
N ASP A 472 8.02 -3.80 -25.73
CA ASP A 472 8.88 -3.53 -26.87
C ASP A 472 10.19 -2.87 -26.47
N LEU A 473 10.11 -1.87 -25.60
CA LEU A 473 11.27 -1.15 -25.10
C LEU A 473 12.25 -2.12 -24.42
N GLN A 474 11.75 -2.97 -23.54
CA GLN A 474 12.58 -3.94 -22.83
C GLN A 474 13.14 -5.03 -23.75
N CYS A 475 12.36 -5.51 -24.73
CA CYS A 475 12.85 -6.46 -25.73
C CYS A 475 13.95 -5.85 -26.61
N SER A 476 13.92 -4.54 -26.87
CA SER A 476 14.98 -3.85 -27.61
C SER A 476 16.28 -3.72 -26.80
N GLN A 477 16.19 -3.75 -25.48
CA GLN A 477 17.34 -3.66 -24.56
C GLN A 477 17.88 -5.03 -24.16
N ASN A 478 17.05 -6.07 -24.19
CA ASN A 478 17.40 -7.43 -23.79
C ASN A 478 16.74 -8.47 -24.69
N GLU A 479 17.57 -9.08 -25.58
CA GLU A 479 17.13 -10.09 -26.54
C GLU A 479 16.66 -11.41 -25.91
N ASN A 480 16.97 -11.66 -24.62
CA ASN A 480 16.56 -12.88 -23.91
C ASN A 480 15.10 -12.85 -23.45
N ILE A 481 14.40 -11.73 -23.60
CA ILE A 481 13.00 -11.63 -23.21
C ILE A 481 12.12 -12.39 -24.22
N ASN A 482 11.38 -13.40 -23.73
CA ASN A 482 10.42 -14.12 -24.55
C ASN A 482 9.18 -13.26 -24.81
N LYS A 483 9.23 -12.43 -25.84
CA LYS A 483 8.17 -11.49 -26.22
C LYS A 483 6.82 -12.19 -26.47
N SER A 484 6.83 -13.38 -27.12
CA SER A 484 5.59 -14.10 -27.43
C SER A 484 4.87 -14.55 -26.15
N PHE A 485 5.58 -15.01 -25.14
CA PHE A 485 5.01 -15.37 -23.85
C PHE A 485 4.26 -14.18 -23.20
N PHE A 486 4.87 -13.00 -23.17
CA PHE A 486 4.24 -11.81 -22.58
C PHE A 486 3.05 -11.30 -23.40
N ILE A 487 3.12 -11.41 -24.74
CA ILE A 487 1.98 -11.09 -25.62
C ILE A 487 0.80 -12.03 -25.31
N ASP A 488 1.04 -13.34 -25.17
CA ASP A 488 -0.03 -14.30 -24.83
C ASP A 488 -0.62 -14.04 -23.44
N LEU A 489 0.20 -13.62 -22.49
CA LEU A 489 -0.25 -13.20 -21.18
C LEU A 489 -1.19 -11.97 -21.26
N LEU A 490 -0.84 -10.98 -22.05
CA LEU A 490 -1.67 -9.79 -22.29
C LEU A 490 -2.97 -10.13 -23.06
N ARG A 491 -2.93 -11.06 -24.00
CA ARG A 491 -4.12 -11.58 -24.71
C ARG A 491 -5.12 -12.20 -23.75
N ASN A 492 -4.65 -12.92 -22.74
CA ASN A 492 -5.50 -13.51 -21.71
C ASN A 492 -6.14 -12.47 -20.77
N CYS A 493 -5.61 -11.24 -20.72
CA CYS A 493 -6.15 -10.17 -19.89
C CYS A 493 -7.31 -9.43 -20.54
N TYR A 494 -7.35 -9.39 -21.88
CA TYR A 494 -8.32 -8.59 -22.61
C TYR A 494 -8.53 -9.16 -24.04
N GLU A 495 -9.80 -9.50 -24.36
CA GLU A 495 -10.18 -10.14 -25.62
C GLU A 495 -9.83 -9.36 -26.91
N TYR A 496 -9.59 -8.04 -26.78
CA TYR A 496 -9.23 -7.18 -27.91
C TYR A 496 -7.75 -6.81 -27.98
N ALA A 497 -6.90 -7.54 -27.28
CA ALA A 497 -5.45 -7.31 -27.31
C ALA A 497 -4.89 -7.39 -28.74
N ASP A 498 -5.37 -8.32 -29.54
CA ASP A 498 -4.94 -8.46 -30.94
C ASP A 498 -5.27 -7.23 -31.80
N LEU A 499 -6.39 -6.57 -31.53
CA LEU A 499 -6.76 -5.34 -32.21
C LEU A 499 -5.79 -4.19 -31.90
N LEU A 500 -5.32 -4.11 -30.65
CA LEU A 500 -4.30 -3.13 -30.24
C LEU A 500 -2.92 -3.45 -30.81
N ILE A 501 -2.56 -4.73 -30.89
CA ILE A 501 -1.30 -5.18 -31.53
C ILE A 501 -1.32 -4.79 -33.01
N GLU A 502 -2.41 -5.06 -33.72
CA GLU A 502 -2.58 -4.68 -35.11
C GLU A 502 -2.53 -3.14 -35.29
N MET A 503 -3.20 -2.39 -34.43
CA MET A 503 -3.13 -0.92 -34.44
C MET A 503 -1.70 -0.40 -34.28
N LYS A 504 -0.92 -1.02 -33.39
CA LYS A 504 0.48 -0.68 -33.17
C LYS A 504 1.33 -0.83 -34.43
N GLU A 505 1.10 -1.89 -35.17
CA GLU A 505 1.78 -2.15 -36.45
C GLU A 505 1.31 -1.21 -37.57
N ALA A 506 -0.01 -0.92 -37.60
CA ALA A 506 -0.63 -0.17 -38.65
C ALA A 506 -0.46 1.35 -38.49
N VAL A 507 -0.58 1.87 -37.27
CA VAL A 507 -0.56 3.30 -36.95
C VAL A 507 0.27 3.55 -35.66
N PRO A 508 1.62 3.41 -35.69
CA PRO A 508 2.47 3.49 -34.51
C PRO A 508 2.31 4.81 -33.72
N ILE A 509 2.17 5.94 -34.41
CA ILE A 509 2.01 7.27 -33.76
C ILE A 509 0.69 7.35 -32.98
N GLY A 510 -0.41 6.87 -33.59
CA GLY A 510 -1.73 6.84 -32.93
C GLY A 510 -1.73 5.87 -31.74
N PHE A 511 -1.05 4.75 -31.85
CA PHE A 511 -0.87 3.81 -30.75
C PHE A 511 -0.08 4.42 -29.59
N ALA A 512 1.05 5.09 -29.87
CA ALA A 512 1.84 5.76 -28.86
C ALA A 512 1.06 6.87 -28.12
N HIS A 513 0.19 7.58 -28.84
CA HIS A 513 -0.70 8.57 -28.24
C HIS A 513 -1.69 7.93 -27.27
N ILE A 514 -2.33 6.81 -27.63
CA ILE A 514 -3.23 6.07 -26.73
C ILE A 514 -2.50 5.60 -25.47
N ALA A 515 -1.30 5.06 -25.63
CA ALA A 515 -0.51 4.57 -24.50
C ALA A 515 -0.12 5.68 -23.52
N SER A 516 0.20 6.89 -24.02
CA SER A 516 0.80 7.96 -23.21
C SER A 516 -0.22 8.99 -22.69
N PHE A 517 -1.24 9.36 -23.46
CA PHE A 517 -2.06 10.56 -23.18
C PHE A 517 -3.55 10.31 -22.95
N GLY A 518 -4.02 9.11 -23.16
CA GLY A 518 -5.41 8.78 -22.87
C GLY A 518 -5.98 7.71 -23.77
N GLY A 519 -6.75 6.82 -23.18
CA GLY A 519 -7.33 5.69 -23.87
C GLY A 519 -8.34 6.13 -24.96
N ALA A 520 -8.41 5.34 -26.03
CA ALA A 520 -9.47 5.41 -27.04
C ALA A 520 -10.58 4.40 -26.71
N SER A 521 -11.79 4.64 -27.22
CA SER A 521 -12.85 3.64 -27.18
C SER A 521 -12.53 2.52 -28.18
N ARG A 522 -13.06 1.33 -27.92
CA ARG A 522 -12.97 0.20 -28.85
C ARG A 522 -13.37 0.57 -30.27
N LYS A 523 -14.50 1.27 -30.43
CA LYS A 523 -15.01 1.72 -31.74
C LYS A 523 -14.03 2.62 -32.49
N GLU A 524 -13.31 3.48 -31.78
CA GLU A 524 -12.29 4.34 -32.39
C GLU A 524 -11.10 3.50 -32.89
N ILE A 525 -10.66 2.51 -32.12
CA ILE A 525 -9.56 1.63 -32.51
C ILE A 525 -9.98 0.75 -33.71
N GLU A 526 -11.16 0.14 -33.66
CA GLU A 526 -11.72 -0.65 -34.77
C GLU A 526 -11.76 0.17 -36.06
N LYS A 527 -12.15 1.43 -35.96
CA LYS A 527 -12.19 2.35 -37.09
C LYS A 527 -10.80 2.63 -37.64
N ILE A 528 -9.83 2.96 -36.77
CA ILE A 528 -8.44 3.26 -37.15
C ILE A 528 -7.80 2.05 -37.87
N VAL A 529 -7.99 0.86 -37.30
CA VAL A 529 -7.47 -0.38 -37.88
C VAL A 529 -8.14 -0.70 -39.23
N ALA A 530 -9.45 -0.53 -39.32
CA ALA A 530 -10.19 -0.73 -40.58
C ALA A 530 -9.75 0.26 -41.65
N ASP A 531 -9.57 1.53 -41.30
CA ASP A 531 -9.10 2.56 -42.25
C ASP A 531 -7.68 2.24 -42.74
N SER A 532 -6.78 1.79 -41.85
CA SER A 532 -5.42 1.37 -42.23
C SER A 532 -5.40 0.09 -43.10
N ARG A 533 -6.23 -0.90 -42.77
CA ARG A 533 -6.40 -2.10 -43.61
C ARG A 533 -6.88 -1.73 -45.00
N ASN A 534 -7.86 -0.82 -45.10
CA ASN A 534 -8.37 -0.34 -46.36
C ASN A 534 -7.31 0.40 -47.15
N GLU A 535 -6.53 1.24 -46.52
CA GLU A 535 -5.43 1.97 -47.15
C GLU A 535 -4.36 1.03 -47.72
N LYS A 536 -3.93 0.03 -46.95
CA LYS A 536 -3.02 -1.03 -47.45
C LYS A 536 -3.62 -1.81 -48.61
N ARG A 537 -4.92 -2.15 -48.58
CA ARG A 537 -5.61 -2.85 -49.66
C ARG A 537 -5.75 -1.98 -50.94
N ARG A 538 -6.05 -0.69 -50.80
CA ARG A 538 -6.15 0.25 -51.93
C ARG A 538 -4.90 0.30 -52.75
N PHE A 539 -3.75 0.16 -52.13
CA PHE A 539 -2.44 0.20 -52.78
C PHE A 539 -1.80 -1.18 -52.90
N SER A 540 -2.57 -2.26 -52.80
CA SER A 540 -2.04 -3.61 -53.07
C SER A 540 -1.80 -3.78 -54.56
N LYS A 541 -0.85 -4.69 -54.90
CA LYS A 541 -0.46 -5.01 -56.28
C LYS A 541 -1.70 -5.36 -57.14
N GLU A 542 -2.60 -6.18 -56.60
CA GLU A 542 -3.79 -6.66 -57.28
C GLU A 542 -4.76 -5.49 -57.61
N VAL A 543 -4.97 -4.56 -56.69
CA VAL A 543 -5.85 -3.39 -56.91
C VAL A 543 -5.22 -2.45 -57.92
N ILE A 544 -3.92 -2.16 -57.79
CA ILE A 544 -3.20 -1.30 -58.73
C ILE A 544 -3.22 -1.90 -60.12
N GLN A 545 -3.02 -3.22 -60.24
CA GLN A 545 -3.06 -3.93 -61.51
C GLN A 545 -4.47 -3.86 -62.13
N ASP A 546 -5.55 -4.09 -61.37
CA ASP A 546 -6.92 -3.99 -61.88
C ASP A 546 -7.26 -2.55 -62.32
N ILE A 547 -6.87 -1.56 -61.56
CA ILE A 547 -7.03 -0.16 -61.92
C ILE A 547 -6.26 0.18 -63.20
N TYR A 548 -5.01 -0.27 -63.30
CA TYR A 548 -4.18 -0.05 -64.46
C TYR A 548 -4.80 -0.73 -65.70
N ASN A 549 -5.21 -1.97 -65.62
CA ASN A 549 -5.81 -2.72 -66.72
C ASN A 549 -7.04 -2.03 -67.32
N VAL A 550 -7.83 -1.38 -66.48
CA VAL A 550 -9.03 -0.64 -66.96
C VAL A 550 -8.67 0.73 -67.49
N PHE A 551 -7.77 1.47 -66.84
CA PHE A 551 -7.50 2.87 -67.20
C PHE A 551 -6.37 3.05 -68.23
N GLN A 552 -5.54 2.05 -68.53
CA GLN A 552 -4.47 2.15 -69.52
C GLN A 552 -4.97 2.57 -70.91
N LYS A 553 -6.17 2.11 -71.30
CA LYS A 553 -6.81 2.48 -72.58
C LYS A 553 -7.31 3.94 -72.63
N HIS A 554 -7.40 4.59 -71.48
CA HIS A 554 -7.81 5.98 -71.35
C HIS A 554 -6.63 6.95 -71.20
N ILE A 555 -5.37 6.43 -71.20
CA ILE A 555 -4.20 7.30 -71.17
C ILE A 555 -4.20 8.22 -72.37
N SER A 556 -3.94 9.49 -72.15
CA SER A 556 -4.06 10.60 -73.12
C SER A 556 -5.49 10.91 -73.60
N GLN A 557 -6.50 10.26 -73.05
CA GLN A 557 -7.93 10.47 -73.41
C GLN A 557 -8.69 11.22 -72.33
N LYS A 558 -9.91 11.66 -72.68
CA LYS A 558 -10.82 12.36 -71.79
C LYS A 558 -11.90 11.42 -71.28
N ILE A 559 -11.97 11.21 -69.97
CA ILE A 559 -13.01 10.40 -69.32
C ILE A 559 -13.85 11.25 -68.36
N ALA A 560 -15.14 10.95 -68.21
CA ALA A 560 -15.99 11.62 -67.25
C ALA A 560 -15.56 11.34 -65.82
N LYS A 561 -15.62 12.37 -64.95
CA LYS A 561 -15.22 12.23 -63.54
C LYS A 561 -16.11 11.23 -62.79
N GLU A 562 -17.40 11.18 -63.13
CA GLU A 562 -18.34 10.24 -62.50
C GLU A 562 -18.06 8.80 -62.96
N GLU A 563 -17.73 8.60 -64.24
CA GLU A 563 -17.32 7.30 -64.81
C GLU A 563 -16.03 6.78 -64.10
N CYS A 564 -15.05 7.64 -63.89
CA CYS A 564 -13.85 7.27 -63.12
C CYS A 564 -14.24 6.81 -61.68
N LYS A 565 -15.13 7.51 -61.02
CA LYS A 565 -15.61 7.18 -59.70
C LYS A 565 -16.33 5.83 -59.68
N GLU A 566 -17.21 5.56 -60.64
CA GLU A 566 -17.91 4.29 -60.75
C GLU A 566 -16.94 3.12 -60.96
N ILE A 567 -16.03 3.24 -61.89
CA ILE A 567 -15.02 2.20 -62.18
C ILE A 567 -14.15 1.88 -60.98
N VAL A 568 -13.59 2.91 -60.32
CA VAL A 568 -12.77 2.71 -59.11
C VAL A 568 -13.64 2.13 -58.01
N GLY A 569 -14.91 2.55 -57.87
CA GLY A 569 -15.85 2.02 -56.90
C GLY A 569 -16.12 0.52 -57.10
N GLU A 570 -16.27 0.05 -58.32
CA GLU A 570 -16.45 -1.38 -58.64
C GLU A 570 -15.21 -2.19 -58.31
N ILE A 571 -14.00 -1.67 -58.63
CA ILE A 571 -12.75 -2.31 -58.29
C ILE A 571 -12.58 -2.42 -56.77
N TYR A 572 -12.85 -1.35 -56.04
CA TYR A 572 -12.81 -1.36 -54.58
C TYR A 572 -13.80 -2.36 -53.97
N LYS A 573 -15.00 -2.47 -54.55
CA LYS A 573 -15.99 -3.46 -54.16
C LYS A 573 -15.50 -4.89 -54.42
N LYS A 574 -14.89 -5.15 -55.57
CA LYS A 574 -14.27 -6.46 -55.91
C LYS A 574 -13.22 -6.88 -54.89
N HIS A 575 -12.43 -5.95 -54.42
CA HIS A 575 -11.33 -6.19 -53.45
C HIS A 575 -11.71 -6.02 -52.00
N ASN A 576 -13.02 -5.94 -51.67
CA ASN A 576 -13.51 -5.75 -50.28
C ASN A 576 -12.88 -4.57 -49.55
N ILE A 577 -12.68 -3.45 -50.25
CA ILE A 577 -12.19 -2.21 -49.62
C ILE A 577 -13.41 -1.52 -49.01
N LEU A 578 -13.54 -1.61 -47.67
CA LEU A 578 -14.71 -1.17 -46.92
C LEU A 578 -14.45 0.14 -46.19
N HIS A 579 -15.42 1.06 -46.25
CA HIS A 579 -15.41 2.24 -45.41
C HIS A 579 -16.38 2.03 -44.23
N ASN A 580 -15.88 2.04 -42.98
CA ASN A 580 -16.67 2.03 -41.74
C ASN A 580 -17.61 0.83 -41.50
N GLN A 581 -17.22 -0.41 -41.79
CA GLN A 581 -18.01 -1.62 -41.46
C GLN A 581 -19.51 -1.62 -41.80
N LYS A 582 -20.03 -0.57 -42.43
CA LYS A 582 -21.40 -0.49 -42.96
C LYS A 582 -21.33 -0.39 -44.46
N ASP A 583 -21.90 -1.42 -45.09
CA ASP A 583 -22.11 -1.55 -46.53
C ASP A 583 -21.26 -0.66 -47.46
N ILE A 584 -20.22 -1.27 -47.95
CA ILE A 584 -19.51 -1.07 -49.23
C ILE A 584 -19.84 0.22 -50.00
N LYS A 585 -19.63 1.35 -49.38
CA LYS A 585 -19.40 2.60 -50.10
C LYS A 585 -18.05 3.13 -49.60
N ALA A 586 -16.96 2.51 -50.10
CA ALA A 586 -15.68 3.20 -50.07
C ALA A 586 -15.97 4.62 -50.53
N LYS A 587 -15.49 5.64 -49.80
CA LYS A 587 -15.64 7.05 -50.26
C LYS A 587 -14.81 7.24 -51.52
N VAL A 588 -15.24 6.64 -52.60
CA VAL A 588 -14.68 6.89 -53.93
C VAL A 588 -15.24 8.23 -54.37
N SER A 589 -14.35 9.18 -54.49
CA SER A 589 -14.69 10.49 -55.03
C SER A 589 -14.28 10.57 -56.51
N GLN A 590 -14.76 11.57 -57.21
CA GLN A 590 -14.31 11.87 -58.55
C GLN A 590 -12.79 12.16 -58.63
N GLN A 591 -12.13 12.41 -57.49
CA GLN A 591 -10.69 12.69 -57.40
C GLN A 591 -9.86 11.45 -57.07
N THR A 592 -10.47 10.32 -56.71
CA THR A 592 -9.75 9.10 -56.24
C THR A 592 -8.84 8.53 -57.32
N ILE A 593 -9.20 8.69 -58.60
CA ILE A 593 -8.32 8.25 -59.69
C ILE A 593 -6.97 8.99 -59.71
N GLY A 594 -6.91 10.21 -59.16
CA GLY A 594 -5.66 10.98 -59.02
C GLY A 594 -4.70 10.42 -58.00
N GLU A 595 -5.11 9.42 -57.18
CA GLU A 595 -4.25 8.69 -56.28
C GLU A 595 -3.39 7.62 -56.99
N TYR A 596 -3.80 7.22 -58.19
CA TYR A 596 -3.17 6.19 -59.03
C TYR A 596 -2.53 6.77 -60.27
N PHE A 597 -3.20 7.73 -60.92
CA PHE A 597 -2.75 8.35 -62.15
C PHE A 597 -2.57 9.87 -61.99
N LYS A 598 -1.58 10.40 -62.73
CA LYS A 598 -1.53 11.84 -62.93
C LYS A 598 -2.71 12.23 -63.83
N VAL A 599 -3.55 13.12 -63.31
CA VAL A 599 -4.74 13.63 -64.01
C VAL A 599 -4.69 15.14 -64.14
N ALA A 600 -5.08 15.65 -65.30
CA ALA A 600 -5.20 17.09 -65.53
C ALA A 600 -6.70 17.48 -65.68
N PRO A 601 -7.18 18.57 -65.02
CA PRO A 601 -8.48 19.09 -65.25
C PRO A 601 -8.54 19.70 -66.65
N GLN A 602 -9.67 19.47 -67.36
CA GLN A 602 -9.87 20.11 -68.66
C GLN A 602 -10.28 21.55 -68.52
N ASN A 603 -9.77 22.40 -69.44
CA ASN A 603 -10.12 23.80 -69.53
C ASN A 603 -11.62 24.06 -69.61
N SER A 604 -12.04 25.16 -69.09
CA SER A 604 -13.26 25.92 -68.91
C SER A 604 -14.57 25.53 -69.59
N GLU A 605 -14.61 24.72 -70.68
CA GLU A 605 -15.87 24.40 -71.41
C GLU A 605 -16.55 23.09 -70.95
N LYS A 606 -15.82 22.16 -70.24
CA LYS A 606 -16.42 20.95 -69.64
C LYS A 606 -15.70 20.54 -68.33
N PRO A 607 -16.05 21.12 -67.22
CA PRO A 607 -15.36 20.92 -65.91
C PRO A 607 -15.53 19.48 -65.37
N ASN A 608 -16.30 18.59 -65.98
CA ASN A 608 -16.68 17.28 -65.48
C ASN A 608 -15.83 16.12 -66.08
N LYS A 609 -14.73 16.41 -66.75
CA LYS A 609 -13.83 15.37 -67.31
C LYS A 609 -12.42 15.49 -66.80
N TRP A 610 -11.75 14.32 -66.62
CA TRP A 610 -10.33 14.21 -66.40
C TRP A 610 -9.62 13.84 -67.71
N ARG A 611 -8.40 14.37 -67.91
CA ARG A 611 -7.43 13.80 -68.86
C ARG A 611 -6.48 12.96 -68.06
N ILE A 612 -6.40 11.65 -68.33
CA ILE A 612 -5.45 10.72 -67.70
C ILE A 612 -4.15 10.83 -68.42
N GLU A 613 -3.06 11.17 -67.72
CA GLU A 613 -1.77 11.41 -68.34
C GLU A 613 -0.88 10.14 -68.29
N TYR A 614 -0.58 9.66 -67.07
CA TYR A 614 0.22 8.47 -66.86
C TYR A 614 -0.02 7.89 -65.46
N LEU A 615 0.33 6.61 -65.26
CA LEU A 615 0.36 5.98 -63.92
C LEU A 615 1.42 6.68 -63.07
N LEU A 616 1.14 6.86 -61.75
CA LEU A 616 2.10 7.47 -60.85
C LEU A 616 3.37 6.62 -60.74
N PRO A 617 4.61 7.20 -60.75
CA PRO A 617 5.88 6.47 -60.84
C PRO A 617 6.05 5.41 -59.72
N GLN A 618 5.52 5.65 -58.55
CA GLN A 618 5.58 4.74 -57.39
C GLN A 618 4.88 3.38 -57.66
N PHE A 619 4.03 3.27 -58.69
CA PHE A 619 3.29 2.05 -59.01
C PHE A 619 3.80 1.37 -60.28
N GLU A 620 4.71 2.01 -61.04
CA GLU A 620 5.21 1.45 -62.30
C GLU A 620 6.00 0.15 -62.12
N GLU A 621 6.74 0.03 -61.03
CA GLU A 621 7.49 -1.17 -60.72
C GLU A 621 6.60 -2.35 -60.33
N LEU A 622 5.48 -2.08 -59.65
CA LEU A 622 4.50 -3.09 -59.24
C LEU A 622 3.76 -3.76 -60.40
N ILE A 623 3.73 -3.10 -61.58
CA ILE A 623 2.99 -3.56 -62.76
C ILE A 623 3.95 -4.27 -63.75
N LYS A 624 5.26 -4.01 -63.69
CA LYS A 624 6.27 -4.61 -64.60
C LYS A 624 6.69 -6.04 -64.23
N GLU A 625 6.33 -6.51 -63.06
CA GLU A 625 6.47 -7.89 -62.60
C GLU A 625 5.17 -8.70 -62.81
#